data_d8728d54b23c5e9d52b418c1200ebf42
#
_entry.id   d8728d54b23c5e9d52b418c1200ebf42
#
_cell.length_a   1.000
_cell.length_b   1.000
_cell.length_c   1.000
_cell.angle_alpha   90.00
_cell.angle_beta   90.00
_cell.angle_gamma   90.00
#
_symmetry.space_group_name_H-M   'P 1'
#
loop_
_entity.id
_entity.type
_entity.pdbx_description
1 polymer ?
#
loop_
_entity_poly.entity_id
_entity_poly.type
_entity_poly.pdbx_seq_one_letter_code
_entity_poly.pdbx_strand_id
1 'polypeptide(L)'
;MGMQIVYKNNLGEVTMTGNSDGMVRICAAEGLGPVIYDYNTVIFSGYDGQETVSRRALPRRITLSLEINMSKTKAAISEILNVLQFSGMLYVIDEKMRRRINCNQTNIPEIKSVIRGEIATFAVQFVCDNPFFEDAEDTVVPLYERKKKLSTPFNLPSAFGEIVLGGSIEVKGIENVEPIITI
;
A
#
# COMPACT_ATOMS: atom_id res chain seq x y z
N MET A 1 5.27 15.08 -12.57
CA MET A 1 4.43 13.89 -12.80
C MET A 1 3.39 13.89 -11.68
N GLY A 2 2.11 13.73 -11.94
CA GLY A 2 1.10 13.78 -10.88
C GLY A 2 1.00 12.44 -10.14
N MET A 3 0.36 12.44 -8.98
CA MET A 3 0.07 11.23 -8.20
C MET A 3 -0.70 10.22 -9.05
N GLN A 4 -0.26 8.98 -9.01
CA GLN A 4 -0.91 7.83 -9.64
C GLN A 4 -1.30 6.83 -8.54
N ILE A 5 -2.51 6.31 -8.63
CA ILE A 5 -2.98 5.24 -7.74
C ILE A 5 -3.34 4.05 -8.62
N VAL A 6 -2.84 2.88 -8.25
CA VAL A 6 -3.13 1.63 -8.94
C VAL A 6 -3.80 0.69 -7.95
N TYR A 7 -5.00 0.21 -8.31
CA TYR A 7 -5.69 -0.79 -7.53
C TYR A 7 -5.65 -2.13 -8.25
N LYS A 8 -5.21 -3.17 -7.55
CA LYS A 8 -5.00 -4.49 -8.12
C LYS A 8 -5.62 -5.58 -7.25
N ASN A 9 -6.34 -6.49 -7.88
CA ASN A 9 -6.86 -7.70 -7.26
C ASN A 9 -6.85 -8.88 -8.25
N ASN A 10 -7.50 -9.98 -7.88
CA ASN A 10 -7.57 -11.19 -8.71
C ASN A 10 -8.37 -11.01 -10.01
N LEU A 11 -9.20 -9.97 -10.11
CA LEU A 11 -10.05 -9.70 -11.28
C LEU A 11 -9.35 -8.77 -12.28
N GLY A 12 -8.34 -8.02 -11.87
CA GLY A 12 -7.63 -7.12 -12.74
C GLY A 12 -6.93 -5.97 -12.02
N GLU A 13 -6.59 -4.98 -12.80
CA GLU A 13 -5.88 -3.78 -12.36
C GLU A 13 -6.57 -2.53 -12.89
N VAL A 14 -6.74 -1.53 -12.03
CA VAL A 14 -7.28 -0.22 -12.39
C VAL A 14 -6.27 0.86 -12.05
N THR A 15 -5.82 1.56 -13.06
CA THR A 15 -4.92 2.71 -12.93
C THR A 15 -5.72 4.01 -12.92
N MET A 16 -5.53 4.79 -11.86
CA MET A 16 -6.18 6.08 -11.63
C MET A 16 -5.12 7.18 -11.61
N THR A 17 -5.31 8.24 -12.35
CA THR A 17 -4.33 9.32 -12.47
C THR A 17 -4.94 10.67 -12.15
N GLY A 18 -4.13 11.60 -11.66
CA GLY A 18 -4.56 12.99 -11.49
C GLY A 18 -4.66 13.78 -12.81
N ASN A 19 -4.15 13.21 -13.92
CA ASN A 19 -4.16 13.86 -15.24
C ASN A 19 -5.41 13.50 -16.04
N SER A 20 -5.76 14.35 -17.00
CA SER A 20 -6.94 14.19 -17.86
C SER A 20 -6.85 13.07 -18.89
N ASP A 21 -5.67 12.51 -19.10
CA ASP A 21 -5.42 11.53 -20.19
C ASP A 21 -5.79 10.09 -19.79
N GLY A 22 -6.03 9.85 -18.49
CA GLY A 22 -6.42 8.54 -17.97
C GLY A 22 -7.89 8.22 -18.20
N MET A 23 -8.21 6.92 -18.24
CA MET A 23 -9.59 6.44 -18.29
C MET A 23 -10.35 6.76 -17.00
N VAL A 24 -9.63 6.71 -15.87
CA VAL A 24 -10.13 7.06 -14.53
C VAL A 24 -9.27 8.18 -13.99
N ARG A 25 -9.93 9.30 -13.70
CA ARG A 25 -9.27 10.48 -13.14
C ARG A 25 -9.55 10.60 -11.65
N ILE A 26 -8.52 10.95 -10.89
CA ILE A 26 -8.63 11.26 -9.46
C ILE A 26 -8.95 12.75 -9.33
N CYS A 27 -10.10 13.08 -8.74
CA CYS A 27 -10.49 14.46 -8.41
C CYS A 27 -10.07 14.83 -7.00
N ALA A 28 -10.20 13.89 -6.05
CA ALA A 28 -9.77 14.07 -4.67
C ALA A 28 -9.34 12.71 -4.09
N ALA A 29 -8.38 12.75 -3.17
CA ALA A 29 -7.92 11.59 -2.43
C ALA A 29 -7.75 11.96 -0.95
N GLU A 30 -8.43 11.24 -0.08
CA GLU A 30 -8.39 11.42 1.37
C GLU A 30 -7.88 10.14 2.04
N GLY A 31 -7.31 10.27 3.25
CA GLY A 31 -6.83 9.12 4.02
C GLY A 31 -5.42 8.65 3.66
N LEU A 32 -4.70 9.35 2.79
CA LEU A 32 -3.32 9.01 2.42
C LEU A 32 -2.26 9.56 3.39
N GLY A 33 -2.67 10.34 4.38
CA GLY A 33 -1.80 10.96 5.38
C GLY A 33 -1.31 9.97 6.46
N PRO A 34 -0.83 10.48 7.60
CA PRO A 34 -0.40 9.68 8.75
C PRO A 34 -1.50 8.78 9.30
N VAL A 35 -1.10 7.77 10.07
CA VAL A 35 -2.03 6.88 10.79
C VAL A 35 -2.70 7.65 11.92
N ILE A 36 -3.99 7.39 12.11
CA ILE A 36 -4.78 7.94 13.21
C ILE A 36 -4.72 6.93 14.37
N TYR A 37 -4.41 7.45 15.56
CA TYR A 37 -4.34 6.67 16.78
C TYR A 37 -5.50 7.00 17.70
N ASP A 38 -6.03 5.98 18.32
CA ASP A 38 -6.93 6.05 19.46
C ASP A 38 -6.11 5.95 20.75
N TYR A 39 -6.35 6.84 21.70
CA TYR A 39 -5.60 6.94 22.94
C TYR A 39 -6.50 6.55 24.13
N ASN A 40 -6.07 5.56 24.88
CA ASN A 40 -6.71 5.23 26.15
C ASN A 40 -6.07 6.07 27.25
N THR A 41 -6.88 6.92 27.88
CA THR A 41 -6.41 7.87 28.89
C THR A 41 -7.11 7.64 30.22
N VAL A 42 -6.39 7.88 31.32
CA VAL A 42 -6.90 7.80 32.70
C VAL A 42 -6.80 9.18 33.35
N ILE A 43 -7.85 9.56 34.03
CA ILE A 43 -7.92 10.79 34.83
C ILE A 43 -7.89 10.38 36.31
N PHE A 44 -6.89 10.89 37.05
CA PHE A 44 -6.78 10.64 38.48
C PHE A 44 -7.50 11.76 39.26
N SER A 45 -8.28 11.37 40.25
CA SER A 45 -8.96 12.33 41.12
C SER A 45 -7.95 13.16 41.92
N GLY A 46 -8.07 14.49 41.85
CA GLY A 46 -7.20 15.40 42.59
C GLY A 46 -5.95 15.85 41.80
N TYR A 47 -5.80 15.45 40.54
CA TYR A 47 -4.73 15.93 39.66
C TYR A 47 -5.33 16.58 38.43
N ASP A 48 -4.72 17.68 37.97
CA ASP A 48 -5.09 18.31 36.70
C ASP A 48 -4.50 17.53 35.53
N GLY A 49 -5.33 17.30 34.48
CA GLY A 49 -4.91 16.65 33.27
C GLY A 49 -5.26 15.16 33.22
N GLN A 50 -4.65 14.45 32.28
CA GLN A 50 -4.86 13.03 32.02
C GLN A 50 -3.53 12.34 31.70
N GLU A 51 -3.46 11.05 32.01
CA GLU A 51 -2.32 10.20 31.63
C GLU A 51 -2.72 9.28 30.49
N THR A 52 -1.89 9.17 29.46
CA THR A 52 -2.10 8.25 28.35
C THR A 52 -1.50 6.89 28.70
N VAL A 53 -2.35 5.88 28.87
CA VAL A 53 -1.95 4.52 29.25
C VAL A 53 -1.54 3.70 28.04
N SER A 54 -2.26 3.83 26.92
CA SER A 54 -1.97 3.10 25.69
C SER A 54 -2.47 3.84 24.47
N ARG A 55 -1.92 3.48 23.30
CA ARG A 55 -2.39 3.93 22.01
C ARG A 55 -2.63 2.74 21.08
N ARG A 56 -3.60 2.85 20.20
CA ARG A 56 -3.93 1.85 19.19
C ARG A 56 -4.13 2.54 17.84
N ALA A 57 -3.49 2.02 16.81
CA ALA A 57 -3.74 2.46 15.45
C ALA A 57 -5.17 2.07 15.02
N LEU A 58 -5.91 3.02 14.47
CA LEU A 58 -7.25 2.76 13.93
C LEU A 58 -7.15 2.26 12.49
N PRO A 59 -8.10 1.42 12.04
CA PRO A 59 -8.21 1.04 10.63
C PRO A 59 -8.24 2.27 9.74
N ARG A 60 -7.52 2.22 8.64
CA ARG A 60 -7.42 3.33 7.68
C ARG A 60 -8.60 3.32 6.72
N ARG A 61 -9.17 4.48 6.52
CA ARG A 61 -10.16 4.71 5.46
C ARG A 61 -9.57 5.62 4.41
N ILE A 62 -9.54 5.14 3.16
CA ILE A 62 -9.08 5.91 2.01
C ILE A 62 -10.28 6.15 1.12
N THR A 63 -10.60 7.43 0.87
CA THR A 63 -11.70 7.82 -0.01
C THR A 63 -11.14 8.48 -1.25
N LEU A 64 -11.48 7.94 -2.41
CA LEU A 64 -11.11 8.49 -3.71
C LEU A 64 -12.36 8.99 -4.41
N SER A 65 -12.38 10.28 -4.77
CA SER A 65 -13.36 10.83 -5.69
C SER A 65 -12.83 10.70 -7.10
N LEU A 66 -13.55 9.97 -7.94
CA LEU A 66 -13.11 9.56 -9.27
C LEU A 66 -14.07 10.05 -10.34
N GLU A 67 -13.50 10.33 -11.51
CA GLU A 67 -14.23 10.61 -12.76
C GLU A 67 -13.88 9.55 -13.80
N ILE A 68 -14.88 9.00 -14.45
CA ILE A 68 -14.73 8.13 -15.61
C ILE A 68 -15.30 8.82 -16.84
N ASN A 69 -14.55 8.81 -17.94
CA ASN A 69 -15.02 9.25 -19.23
C ASN A 69 -15.96 8.19 -19.83
N MET A 70 -17.24 8.52 -19.95
CA MET A 70 -18.31 7.64 -20.45
C MET A 70 -18.31 7.49 -21.98
N SER A 71 -17.48 8.21 -22.71
CA SER A 71 -17.30 8.02 -24.16
C SER A 71 -16.66 6.67 -24.50
N LYS A 72 -16.07 6.01 -23.49
CA LYS A 72 -15.56 4.64 -23.58
C LYS A 72 -16.69 3.62 -23.49
N THR A 73 -16.43 2.41 -23.95
CA THR A 73 -17.42 1.33 -24.03
C THR A 73 -18.01 1.01 -22.66
N LYS A 74 -19.31 0.80 -22.55
CA LYS A 74 -19.98 0.39 -21.29
C LYS A 74 -19.35 -0.85 -20.65
N ALA A 75 -18.81 -1.77 -21.46
CA ALA A 75 -18.10 -2.96 -20.98
C ALA A 75 -16.85 -2.58 -20.17
N ALA A 76 -16.05 -1.62 -20.62
CA ALA A 76 -14.85 -1.19 -19.92
C ALA A 76 -15.16 -0.52 -18.57
N ILE A 77 -16.27 0.22 -18.48
CA ILE A 77 -16.72 0.83 -17.23
C ILE A 77 -17.17 -0.25 -16.24
N SER A 78 -17.94 -1.23 -16.73
CA SER A 78 -18.38 -2.36 -15.90
C SER A 78 -17.20 -3.17 -15.36
N GLU A 79 -16.17 -3.37 -16.16
CA GLU A 79 -14.95 -4.07 -15.76
C GLU A 79 -14.20 -3.30 -14.64
N ILE A 80 -14.03 -1.99 -14.80
CA ILE A 80 -13.41 -1.13 -13.76
C ILE A 80 -14.19 -1.21 -12.45
N LEU A 81 -15.52 -1.09 -12.51
CA LEU A 81 -16.35 -1.15 -11.32
C LEU A 81 -16.29 -2.52 -10.65
N ASN A 82 -16.24 -3.60 -11.43
CA ASN A 82 -16.08 -4.95 -10.90
C ASN A 82 -14.75 -5.11 -10.16
N VAL A 83 -13.64 -4.61 -10.70
CA VAL A 83 -12.35 -4.65 -10.01
C VAL A 83 -12.39 -3.84 -8.72
N LEU A 84 -12.99 -2.63 -8.74
CA LEU A 84 -13.05 -1.75 -7.57
C LEU A 84 -13.97 -2.24 -6.44
N GLN A 85 -14.87 -3.19 -6.69
CA GLN A 85 -15.80 -3.70 -5.67
C GLN A 85 -15.21 -4.76 -4.74
N PHE A 86 -14.11 -5.37 -5.10
CA PHE A 86 -13.52 -6.46 -4.32
C PHE A 86 -12.26 -6.01 -3.59
N SER A 87 -11.90 -6.74 -2.51
CA SER A 87 -10.68 -6.53 -1.77
C SER A 87 -9.44 -6.65 -2.67
N GLY A 88 -8.41 -5.90 -2.36
CA GLY A 88 -7.19 -5.89 -3.18
C GLY A 88 -6.09 -5.02 -2.59
N MET A 89 -5.05 -4.83 -3.36
CA MET A 89 -3.88 -4.03 -3.02
C MET A 89 -3.95 -2.67 -3.69
N LEU A 90 -3.84 -1.62 -2.91
CA LEU A 90 -3.77 -0.24 -3.40
C LEU A 90 -2.30 0.21 -3.41
N TYR A 91 -1.82 0.61 -4.57
CA TYR A 91 -0.50 1.19 -4.76
C TYR A 91 -0.63 2.69 -4.94
N VAL A 92 0.10 3.45 -4.15
CA VAL A 92 0.20 4.91 -4.27
C VAL A 92 1.59 5.23 -4.79
N ILE A 93 1.65 5.80 -5.98
CA ILE A 93 2.87 6.11 -6.71
C ILE A 93 2.95 7.63 -6.86
N ASP A 94 3.96 8.20 -6.24
CA ASP A 94 4.33 9.61 -6.37
C ASP A 94 5.76 9.71 -6.88
N GLU A 95 6.23 10.90 -7.23
CA GLU A 95 7.58 11.13 -7.77
C GLU A 95 8.70 10.60 -6.85
N LYS A 96 8.46 10.58 -5.55
CA LYS A 96 9.47 10.25 -4.53
C LYS A 96 9.22 8.93 -3.81
N MET A 97 8.00 8.41 -3.85
CA MET A 97 7.61 7.26 -3.05
C MET A 97 6.68 6.33 -3.81
N ARG A 98 6.94 5.04 -3.65
CA ARG A 98 6.05 3.97 -4.08
C ARG A 98 5.68 3.15 -2.87
N ARG A 99 4.42 3.14 -2.51
CA ARG A 99 3.92 2.43 -1.33
C ARG A 99 2.65 1.68 -1.65
N ARG A 100 2.39 0.60 -0.91
CA ARG A 100 1.21 -0.22 -1.06
C ARG A 100 0.49 -0.39 0.27
N ILE A 101 -0.80 -0.69 0.20
CA ILE A 101 -1.61 -1.03 1.37
C ILE A 101 -2.69 -2.04 0.96
N ASN A 102 -2.94 -3.01 1.83
CA ASN A 102 -3.99 -3.99 1.62
C ASN A 102 -5.35 -3.41 2.01
N CYS A 103 -6.31 -3.45 1.09
CA CYS A 103 -7.68 -2.99 1.30
C CYS A 103 -8.60 -4.20 1.45
N ASN A 104 -9.12 -4.40 2.65
CA ASN A 104 -9.94 -5.55 3.00
C ASN A 104 -11.39 -5.38 2.57
N GLN A 105 -11.87 -4.14 2.52
CA GLN A 105 -13.23 -3.81 2.14
C GLN A 105 -13.23 -2.62 1.19
N THR A 106 -14.12 -2.68 0.23
CA THR A 106 -14.40 -1.59 -0.71
C THR A 106 -15.87 -1.27 -0.72
N ASN A 107 -16.19 0.01 -0.81
CA ASN A 107 -17.56 0.48 -0.92
C ASN A 107 -17.66 1.56 -1.99
N ILE A 108 -18.61 1.41 -2.90
CA ILE A 108 -18.96 2.41 -3.92
C ILE A 108 -20.40 2.82 -3.65
N PRO A 109 -20.61 3.88 -2.84
CA PRO A 109 -21.96 4.21 -2.36
C PRO A 109 -22.90 4.66 -3.47
N GLU A 110 -22.41 5.41 -4.45
CA GLU A 110 -23.26 5.93 -5.52
C GLU A 110 -22.42 6.35 -6.73
N ILE A 111 -22.96 6.14 -7.91
CA ILE A 111 -22.41 6.66 -9.16
C ILE A 111 -23.32 7.79 -9.64
N LYS A 112 -22.78 9.01 -9.67
CA LYS A 112 -23.49 10.18 -10.16
C LYS A 112 -23.09 10.45 -11.60
N SER A 113 -24.02 10.33 -12.54
CA SER A 113 -23.79 10.79 -13.90
C SER A 113 -23.89 12.31 -13.96
N VAL A 114 -22.86 12.97 -14.48
CA VAL A 114 -22.87 14.40 -14.70
C VAL A 114 -23.52 14.74 -16.04
N ILE A 115 -24.19 15.88 -16.06
CA ILE A 115 -24.87 16.55 -17.17
C ILE A 115 -24.12 16.38 -18.48
N ARG A 116 -24.80 15.80 -19.48
CA ARG A 116 -24.41 15.48 -20.86
C ARG A 116 -23.94 14.04 -21.13
N GLY A 117 -23.93 13.14 -20.13
CA GLY A 117 -23.70 11.70 -20.38
C GLY A 117 -22.27 11.30 -20.74
N GLU A 118 -21.31 12.22 -20.69
CA GLU A 118 -19.91 11.96 -21.08
C GLU A 118 -19.00 11.63 -19.90
N ILE A 119 -19.35 12.09 -18.69
CA ILE A 119 -18.53 11.90 -17.49
C ILE A 119 -19.42 11.35 -16.35
N ALA A 120 -18.98 10.29 -15.72
CA ALA A 120 -19.55 9.81 -14.48
C ALA A 120 -18.60 10.08 -13.32
N THR A 121 -19.13 10.65 -12.23
CA THR A 121 -18.39 10.85 -10.97
C THR A 121 -18.89 9.88 -9.93
N PHE A 122 -17.96 9.32 -9.15
CA PHE A 122 -18.29 8.45 -8.03
C PHE A 122 -17.20 8.49 -6.98
N ALA A 123 -17.54 8.09 -5.77
CA ALA A 123 -16.60 7.93 -4.69
C ALA A 123 -16.38 6.44 -4.41
N VAL A 124 -15.12 6.05 -4.21
CA VAL A 124 -14.76 4.72 -3.73
C VAL A 124 -14.13 4.87 -2.36
N GLN A 125 -14.62 4.12 -1.39
CA GLN A 125 -14.06 4.06 -0.07
C GLN A 125 -13.42 2.70 0.15
N PHE A 126 -12.13 2.70 0.46
CA PHE A 126 -11.35 1.54 0.84
C PHE A 126 -11.14 1.54 2.35
N VAL A 127 -11.35 0.38 2.98
CA VAL A 127 -11.06 0.17 4.39
C VAL A 127 -9.92 -0.82 4.51
N CYS A 128 -8.86 -0.40 5.18
CA CYS A 128 -7.64 -1.17 5.39
C CYS A 128 -7.53 -1.48 6.88
N ASP A 129 -7.63 -2.76 7.25
CA ASP A 129 -7.56 -3.20 8.64
C ASP A 129 -6.16 -2.93 9.22
N ASN A 130 -5.11 -3.18 8.43
CA ASN A 130 -3.77 -2.71 8.73
C ASN A 130 -3.60 -1.28 8.16
N PRO A 131 -3.46 -0.24 9.02
CA PRO A 131 -3.43 1.14 8.56
C PRO A 131 -2.08 1.59 8.01
N PHE A 132 -1.05 0.75 8.07
CA PHE A 132 0.30 1.09 7.67
C PHE A 132 0.51 0.85 6.18
N PHE A 133 1.18 1.79 5.54
CA PHE A 133 1.68 1.61 4.19
C PHE A 133 2.98 0.81 4.23
N GLU A 134 3.12 -0.11 3.32
CA GLU A 134 4.34 -0.87 3.05
C GLU A 134 5.03 -0.33 1.79
N ASP A 135 6.31 -0.60 1.64
CA ASP A 135 7.00 -0.35 0.38
C ASP A 135 6.40 -1.20 -0.74
N ALA A 136 6.33 -0.64 -1.94
CA ALA A 136 5.75 -1.36 -3.08
C ALA A 136 6.58 -2.57 -3.50
N GLU A 137 7.86 -2.57 -3.18
CA GLU A 137 8.81 -3.65 -3.48
C GLU A 137 9.33 -4.27 -2.18
N ASP A 138 9.36 -5.60 -2.15
CA ASP A 138 9.90 -6.33 -1.01
C ASP A 138 11.42 -6.29 -1.05
N THR A 139 12.05 -5.92 0.07
CA THR A 139 13.49 -5.98 0.22
C THR A 139 13.90 -7.38 0.67
N VAL A 140 14.54 -8.13 -0.22
CA VAL A 140 15.04 -9.48 0.08
C VAL A 140 16.54 -9.40 0.35
N VAL A 141 16.94 -9.82 1.54
CA VAL A 141 18.36 -9.90 1.92
C VAL A 141 18.72 -11.35 2.20
N PRO A 142 19.72 -11.91 1.51
CA PRO A 142 20.17 -13.26 1.79
C PRO A 142 20.81 -13.34 3.18
N LEU A 143 20.38 -14.30 4.01
CA LEU A 143 20.93 -14.52 5.34
C LEU A 143 22.36 -15.06 5.31
N TYR A 144 22.77 -15.67 4.23
CA TYR A 144 24.10 -16.22 4.06
C TYR A 144 24.54 -16.18 2.60
N GLU A 145 25.82 -16.03 2.39
CA GLU A 145 26.48 -16.15 1.10
C GLU A 145 27.49 -17.30 1.15
N ARG A 146 27.46 -18.18 0.16
CA ARG A 146 28.48 -19.23 0.00
C ARG A 146 29.62 -18.70 -0.86
N LYS A 147 30.78 -18.49 -0.26
CA LYS A 147 32.00 -18.15 -1.00
C LYS A 147 32.76 -19.42 -1.34
N LYS A 148 32.96 -19.67 -2.63
CA LYS A 148 33.82 -20.76 -3.10
C LYS A 148 35.27 -20.38 -2.81
N LYS A 149 35.98 -21.20 -2.04
CA LYS A 149 37.40 -20.97 -1.70
C LYS A 149 38.36 -21.89 -2.44
N LEU A 150 37.84 -22.91 -3.14
CA LEU A 150 38.66 -23.83 -3.89
C LEU A 150 39.05 -23.23 -5.26
N SER A 151 40.32 -23.07 -5.49
CA SER A 151 40.91 -22.73 -6.82
C SER A 151 41.92 -23.80 -7.18
N THR A 152 42.07 -24.11 -8.45
CA THR A 152 43.09 -25.04 -8.97
C THR A 152 44.34 -24.25 -9.42
N PRO A 153 45.58 -24.73 -9.08
CA PRO A 153 45.93 -25.86 -8.23
C PRO A 153 45.73 -25.58 -6.74
N PHE A 154 45.34 -26.60 -5.97
CA PHE A 154 45.12 -26.47 -4.51
C PHE A 154 46.06 -27.41 -3.74
N ASN A 155 46.50 -26.96 -2.58
CA ASN A 155 47.27 -27.75 -1.63
C ASN A 155 46.41 -28.08 -0.41
N LEU A 156 46.59 -29.26 0.14
CA LEU A 156 45.93 -29.62 1.41
C LEU A 156 46.71 -29.08 2.63
N PRO A 157 46.02 -28.59 3.66
CA PRO A 157 44.58 -28.53 3.86
C PRO A 157 43.91 -27.33 3.16
N SER A 158 42.87 -27.58 2.40
CA SER A 158 42.12 -26.53 1.71
C SER A 158 40.64 -26.55 2.12
N ALA A 159 40.05 -25.40 2.32
CA ALA A 159 38.63 -25.27 2.56
C ALA A 159 37.84 -25.21 1.24
N PHE A 160 36.82 -26.05 1.09
CA PHE A 160 36.00 -26.12 -0.13
C PHE A 160 35.04 -24.91 -0.27
N GLY A 161 34.75 -24.25 0.80
CA GLY A 161 33.92 -23.06 0.83
C GLY A 161 33.77 -22.48 2.23
N GLU A 162 33.22 -21.32 2.30
CA GLU A 162 32.88 -20.64 3.55
C GLU A 162 31.44 -20.14 3.46
N ILE A 163 30.68 -20.32 4.52
CA ILE A 163 29.37 -19.68 4.70
C ILE A 163 29.61 -18.37 5.44
N VAL A 164 29.41 -17.27 4.77
CA VAL A 164 29.44 -15.95 5.41
C VAL A 164 28.04 -15.63 5.85
N LEU A 165 27.84 -15.57 7.18
CA LEU A 165 26.59 -15.13 7.79
C LEU A 165 26.58 -13.61 7.77
N GLY A 166 25.47 -13.03 7.29
CA GLY A 166 25.21 -11.63 7.50
C GLY A 166 24.68 -10.90 6.30
N GLY A 167 23.45 -10.54 6.37
CA GLY A 167 22.85 -9.36 5.76
C GLY A 167 22.31 -8.53 6.90
N SER A 168 22.50 -7.23 6.86
CA SER A 168 21.77 -6.29 7.72
C SER A 168 20.74 -5.59 6.87
N ILE A 169 19.51 -5.51 7.39
CA ILE A 169 18.43 -4.75 6.76
C ILE A 169 18.26 -3.50 7.60
N GLU A 170 18.44 -2.35 7.00
CA GLU A 170 18.09 -1.08 7.63
C GLU A 170 16.59 -0.81 7.42
N VAL A 171 15.82 -0.85 8.49
CA VAL A 171 14.39 -0.49 8.47
C VAL A 171 14.27 1.03 8.60
N LYS A 172 13.83 1.68 7.54
CA LYS A 172 13.62 3.14 7.49
C LYS A 172 12.24 3.58 7.99
N GLY A 173 11.45 2.66 8.53
CA GLY A 173 10.09 2.93 9.04
C GLY A 173 10.08 3.39 10.48
N ILE A 174 8.96 3.95 10.91
CA ILE A 174 8.71 4.39 12.29
C ILE A 174 8.16 3.22 13.14
N GLU A 175 7.59 2.21 12.50
CA GLU A 175 6.98 1.06 13.16
C GLU A 175 7.92 -0.16 13.15
N ASN A 176 7.73 -1.02 14.15
CA ASN A 176 8.44 -2.29 14.23
C ASN A 176 7.99 -3.20 13.08
N VAL A 177 8.94 -3.69 12.31
CA VAL A 177 8.71 -4.63 11.21
C VAL A 177 9.15 -6.01 11.64
N GLU A 178 8.25 -6.99 11.51
CA GLU A 178 8.59 -8.40 11.72
C GLU A 178 9.12 -8.98 10.40
N PRO A 179 10.38 -9.47 10.37
CA PRO A 179 10.92 -10.06 9.15
C PRO A 179 10.26 -11.41 8.84
N ILE A 180 9.94 -11.66 7.58
CA ILE A 180 9.51 -12.98 7.11
C ILE A 180 10.77 -13.76 6.73
N ILE A 181 11.02 -14.86 7.44
CA ILE A 181 12.15 -15.75 7.16
C ILE A 181 11.63 -16.91 6.30
N THR A 182 12.11 -16.98 5.06
CA THR A 182 11.85 -18.11 4.17
C THR A 182 13.08 -19.02 4.16
N ILE A 183 12.88 -20.30 4.48
CA ILE A 183 13.93 -21.33 4.54
C ILE A 183 13.90 -22.17 3.26
#